data_6015d40b59abe543913df55d426219f8
#
_entry.id   6015d40b59abe543913df55d426219f8
#
_cell.length_a   1.000
_cell.length_b   1.000
_cell.length_c   1.000
_cell.angle_alpha   90.00
_cell.angle_beta   90.00
_cell.angle_gamma   90.00
#
_symmetry.space_group_name_H-M   'P 1'
#
loop_
_entity.id
_entity.type
_entity.pdbx_description
1 polymer ?
#
loop_
_entity_poly.entity_id
_entity_poly.type
_entity_poly.pdbx_seq_one_letter_code
_entity_poly.pdbx_strand_id
1 'polypeptide(L)'
;MKVSGFTIIRNGEKFDYPFIESIRSVLPICDTMIVAVGDSEDNTLELVKNIGSPKIKIIETVWDDSLREGGRVLAIETDKAKAALPPDTDWAIYIQGDEVFHQADYPAIKKAMEENLNNQRVEGLLFDHLNFYGSFDYIADSRKWTYKQIRVIRNHPDITSFRDAMSFMKNGKRLKVKRIDATVYHYGWVRKPEAMQKKMESFNKMWHDDEWMEQNFKIADEFDYSNIDSLSHFEGTHPAVMQERIDRMNWKFSFDPTKGIRLSPRRRFLNWLEKKYGIEIGKFRTYKIIN
;
A
#
# COMPACT_ATOMS: atom_id res chain seq x y z
N MET A 1 -1.02 12.61 22.74
CA MET A 1 -1.35 11.67 21.66
C MET A 1 -0.11 10.84 21.35
N LYS A 2 -0.21 9.53 21.39
CA LYS A 2 0.85 8.59 21.04
C LYS A 2 0.55 7.92 19.71
N VAL A 3 1.48 7.98 18.78
CA VAL A 3 1.32 7.48 17.41
C VAL A 3 2.37 6.41 17.16
N SER A 4 1.95 5.25 16.69
CA SER A 4 2.89 4.19 16.29
C SER A 4 2.67 3.77 14.85
N GLY A 5 3.75 3.62 14.09
CA GLY A 5 3.71 3.04 12.76
C GLY A 5 3.89 1.53 12.79
N PHE A 6 3.39 0.83 11.77
CA PHE A 6 3.68 -0.58 11.57
C PHE A 6 3.62 -0.97 10.09
N THR A 7 4.45 -1.93 9.74
CA THR A 7 4.54 -2.50 8.39
C THR A 7 5.02 -3.94 8.44
N ILE A 8 4.81 -4.64 7.35
CA ILE A 8 5.36 -5.97 7.09
C ILE A 8 6.23 -5.93 5.85
N ILE A 9 7.29 -6.73 5.82
CA ILE A 9 8.13 -6.89 4.64
C ILE A 9 8.78 -8.26 4.61
N ARG A 10 8.79 -8.91 3.44
CA ARG A 10 9.54 -10.13 3.14
C ARG A 10 10.13 -10.01 1.75
N ASN A 11 11.41 -10.36 1.59
CA ASN A 11 12.12 -10.31 0.32
C ASN A 11 12.04 -8.93 -0.38
N GLY A 12 12.20 -7.86 0.42
CA GLY A 12 12.01 -6.48 -0.04
C GLY A 12 13.04 -6.04 -1.08
N GLU A 13 14.30 -6.47 -0.93
CA GLU A 13 15.37 -6.23 -1.90
C GLU A 13 15.16 -7.07 -3.17
N LYS A 14 14.88 -8.38 -3.02
CA LYS A 14 14.65 -9.32 -4.12
C LYS A 14 13.56 -8.87 -5.08
N PHE A 15 12.50 -8.27 -4.54
CA PHE A 15 11.36 -7.78 -5.31
C PHE A 15 11.41 -6.26 -5.56
N ASP A 16 12.51 -5.61 -5.24
CA ASP A 16 12.72 -4.17 -5.43
C ASP A 16 11.58 -3.31 -4.87
N TYR A 17 11.15 -3.60 -3.63
CA TYR A 17 10.20 -2.76 -2.92
C TYR A 17 10.85 -1.47 -2.41
N PRO A 18 10.17 -0.31 -2.44
CA PRO A 18 10.64 0.92 -1.81
C PRO A 18 10.40 0.91 -0.28
N PHE A 19 10.67 -0.21 0.40
CA PHE A 19 10.31 -0.41 1.80
C PHE A 19 11.12 0.47 2.77
N ILE A 20 12.34 0.82 2.41
CA ILE A 20 13.16 1.76 3.19
C ILE A 20 12.55 3.15 3.12
N GLU A 21 12.16 3.60 1.93
CA GLU A 21 11.50 4.87 1.67
C GLU A 21 10.11 4.89 2.34
N SER A 22 9.38 3.79 2.30
CA SER A 22 8.11 3.59 2.98
C SER A 22 8.26 3.82 4.50
N ILE A 23 9.17 3.10 5.15
CA ILE A 23 9.43 3.23 6.59
C ILE A 23 9.87 4.67 6.93
N ARG A 24 10.83 5.24 6.17
CA ARG A 24 11.33 6.60 6.38
C ARG A 24 10.23 7.66 6.26
N SER A 25 9.21 7.45 5.44
CA SER A 25 8.11 8.39 5.28
C SER A 25 7.17 8.45 6.50
N VAL A 26 7.16 7.42 7.35
CA VAL A 26 6.33 7.37 8.56
C VAL A 26 7.07 7.87 9.80
N LEU A 27 8.39 7.69 9.86
CA LEU A 27 9.21 8.05 11.03
C LEU A 27 9.02 9.49 11.56
N PRO A 28 8.80 10.53 10.71
CA PRO A 28 8.58 11.91 11.19
C PRO A 28 7.25 12.12 11.92
N ILE A 29 6.28 11.22 11.74
CA ILE A 29 4.92 11.38 12.26
C ILE A 29 4.52 10.28 13.25
N CYS A 30 5.44 9.42 13.67
CA CYS A 30 5.22 8.40 14.69
C CYS A 30 6.26 8.48 15.81
N ASP A 31 5.93 7.94 16.98
CA ASP A 31 6.82 7.82 18.15
C ASP A 31 7.58 6.47 18.13
N THR A 32 6.95 5.44 17.60
CA THR A 32 7.50 4.09 17.44
C THR A 32 7.12 3.54 16.07
N MET A 33 8.00 2.75 15.45
CA MET A 33 7.74 2.05 14.19
C MET A 33 8.02 0.56 14.34
N ILE A 34 7.00 -0.28 14.26
CA ILE A 34 7.14 -1.73 14.24
C ILE A 34 7.35 -2.18 12.79
N VAL A 35 8.43 -2.91 12.55
CA VAL A 35 8.71 -3.52 11.25
C VAL A 35 8.75 -5.02 11.44
N ALA A 36 7.71 -5.73 10.97
CA ALA A 36 7.71 -7.18 10.94
C ALA A 36 8.43 -7.65 9.68
N VAL A 37 9.62 -8.18 9.87
CA VAL A 37 10.45 -8.72 8.79
C VAL A 37 10.20 -10.23 8.71
N GLY A 38 9.61 -10.68 7.62
CA GLY A 38 9.44 -12.09 7.32
C GLY A 38 10.78 -12.76 7.01
N ASP A 39 10.82 -14.07 7.14
CA ASP A 39 11.94 -14.95 6.75
C ASP A 39 12.37 -14.69 5.30
N SER A 40 13.28 -13.75 5.11
CA SER A 40 13.73 -13.27 3.81
C SER A 40 14.99 -14.00 3.33
N GLU A 41 15.05 -14.26 2.03
CA GLU A 41 16.20 -14.89 1.35
C GLU A 41 17.25 -13.86 0.88
N ASP A 42 17.03 -12.59 1.17
CA ASP A 42 17.83 -11.45 0.76
C ASP A 42 18.29 -10.60 1.97
N ASN A 43 18.87 -9.43 1.72
CA ASN A 43 19.37 -8.55 2.78
C ASN A 43 18.28 -7.68 3.44
N THR A 44 17.01 -7.99 3.28
CA THR A 44 15.89 -7.16 3.78
C THR A 44 16.04 -6.80 5.25
N LEU A 45 16.38 -7.76 6.11
CA LEU A 45 16.55 -7.52 7.55
C LEU A 45 17.68 -6.52 7.84
N GLU A 46 18.83 -6.72 7.22
CA GLU A 46 19.99 -5.83 7.41
C GLU A 46 19.73 -4.42 6.85
N LEU A 47 19.02 -4.32 5.74
CA LEU A 47 18.62 -3.02 5.18
C LEU A 47 17.68 -2.27 6.12
N VAL A 48 16.73 -2.94 6.79
CA VAL A 48 15.88 -2.32 7.81
C VAL A 48 16.70 -1.88 9.02
N LYS A 49 17.63 -2.72 9.52
CA LYS A 49 18.54 -2.34 10.63
C LYS A 49 19.38 -1.10 10.30
N ASN A 50 19.87 -1.02 9.06
CA ASN A 50 20.70 0.07 8.57
C ASN A 50 19.95 1.41 8.39
N ILE A 51 18.61 1.46 8.56
CA ILE A 51 17.89 2.75 8.67
C ILE A 51 18.39 3.53 9.90
N GLY A 52 18.80 2.84 10.96
CA GLY A 52 19.48 3.43 12.11
C GLY A 52 18.59 4.33 13.00
N SER A 53 17.28 4.26 12.89
CA SER A 53 16.36 5.07 13.70
C SER A 53 16.05 4.40 15.05
N PRO A 54 16.19 5.10 16.19
CA PRO A 54 15.83 4.55 17.51
C PRO A 54 14.33 4.29 17.68
N LYS A 55 13.49 4.82 16.79
CA LYS A 55 12.05 4.57 16.79
C LYS A 55 11.69 3.18 16.25
N ILE A 56 12.57 2.55 15.47
CA ILE A 56 12.30 1.27 14.82
C ILE A 56 12.46 0.13 15.84
N LYS A 57 11.44 -0.71 15.91
CA LYS A 57 11.47 -2.01 16.60
C LYS A 57 11.18 -3.08 15.55
N ILE A 58 12.16 -3.95 15.34
CA ILE A 58 12.04 -5.07 14.41
C ILE A 58 11.47 -6.27 15.17
N ILE A 59 10.51 -6.94 14.56
CA ILE A 59 10.09 -8.28 14.92
C ILE A 59 10.34 -9.20 13.73
N GLU A 60 10.95 -10.34 13.96
CA GLU A 60 11.17 -11.33 12.93
C GLU A 60 10.01 -12.33 12.94
N THR A 61 9.47 -12.64 11.77
CA THR A 61 8.32 -13.53 11.61
C THR A 61 8.61 -14.59 10.55
N VAL A 62 7.92 -15.72 10.67
CA VAL A 62 7.92 -16.77 9.64
C VAL A 62 6.55 -16.78 9.00
N TRP A 63 6.51 -16.63 7.69
CA TRP A 63 5.28 -16.64 6.94
C TRP A 63 4.83 -18.06 6.64
N ASP A 64 3.56 -18.32 6.81
CA ASP A 64 2.98 -19.62 6.46
C ASP A 64 2.67 -19.67 4.96
N ASP A 65 3.59 -20.21 4.18
CA ASP A 65 3.48 -20.31 2.71
C ASP A 65 2.39 -21.31 2.28
N SER A 66 1.78 -22.06 3.20
CA SER A 66 0.62 -22.91 2.92
C SER A 66 -0.69 -22.12 2.80
N LEU A 67 -0.73 -20.90 3.31
CA LEU A 67 -1.89 -20.00 3.27
C LEU A 67 -2.02 -19.32 1.91
N ARG A 68 -2.33 -20.09 0.87
CA ARG A 68 -2.40 -19.65 -0.53
C ARG A 68 -3.81 -19.23 -0.98
N GLU A 69 -4.64 -18.77 -0.07
CA GLU A 69 -6.00 -18.34 -0.36
C GLU A 69 -6.18 -16.86 -0.11
N GLY A 70 -6.44 -16.11 -1.18
CA GLY A 70 -6.82 -14.70 -1.09
C GLY A 70 -5.79 -13.76 -0.46
N GLY A 71 -4.50 -14.14 -0.45
CA GLY A 71 -3.43 -13.35 0.18
C GLY A 71 -3.53 -13.28 1.71
N ARG A 72 -4.22 -14.25 2.35
CA ARG A 72 -4.51 -14.27 3.79
C ARG A 72 -3.26 -14.17 4.67
N VAL A 73 -2.13 -14.71 4.22
CA VAL A 73 -0.84 -14.61 4.93
C VAL A 73 -0.48 -13.16 5.21
N LEU A 74 -0.71 -12.25 4.26
CA LEU A 74 -0.41 -10.82 4.42
C LEU A 74 -1.23 -10.18 5.55
N ALA A 75 -2.52 -10.54 5.69
CA ALA A 75 -3.36 -10.05 6.77
C ALA A 75 -2.87 -10.55 8.15
N ILE A 76 -2.49 -11.82 8.24
CA ILE A 76 -1.99 -12.43 9.48
C ILE A 76 -0.69 -11.74 9.91
N GLU A 77 0.25 -11.55 9.01
CA GLU A 77 1.50 -10.88 9.31
C GLU A 77 1.30 -9.40 9.69
N THR A 78 0.36 -8.72 9.02
CA THR A 78 -0.03 -7.36 9.37
C THR A 78 -0.63 -7.29 10.79
N ASP A 79 -1.46 -8.25 11.16
CA ASP A 79 -2.02 -8.32 12.52
C ASP A 79 -0.95 -8.67 13.57
N LYS A 80 0.06 -9.51 13.24
CA LYS A 80 1.23 -9.73 14.11
C LYS A 80 2.00 -8.43 14.35
N ALA A 81 2.28 -7.67 13.30
CA ALA A 81 2.95 -6.37 13.41
C ALA A 81 2.15 -5.37 14.25
N LYS A 82 0.83 -5.32 14.04
CA LYS A 82 -0.08 -4.49 14.82
C LYS A 82 -0.13 -4.90 16.30
N ALA A 83 -0.14 -6.19 16.60
CA ALA A 83 -0.16 -6.70 17.97
C ALA A 83 1.11 -6.35 18.77
N ALA A 84 2.23 -6.07 18.08
CA ALA A 84 3.49 -5.64 18.70
C ALA A 84 3.54 -4.13 19.01
N LEU A 85 2.50 -3.37 18.67
CA LEU A 85 2.41 -1.94 19.00
C LEU A 85 2.39 -1.73 20.52
N PRO A 86 2.99 -0.65 21.05
CA PRO A 86 2.84 -0.26 22.44
C PRO A 86 1.34 -0.16 22.83
N PRO A 87 0.95 -0.69 24.00
CA PRO A 87 -0.47 -0.73 24.41
C PRO A 87 -1.09 0.66 24.60
N ASP A 88 -0.27 1.67 24.87
CA ASP A 88 -0.65 3.07 25.03
C ASP A 88 -0.69 3.86 23.72
N THR A 89 -0.61 3.18 22.57
CA THR A 89 -0.76 3.81 21.25
C THR A 89 -2.21 4.25 21.02
N ASP A 90 -2.42 5.54 20.74
CA ASP A 90 -3.74 6.09 20.39
C ASP A 90 -4.09 5.80 18.93
N TRP A 91 -3.14 6.07 18.03
CA TRP A 91 -3.29 5.89 16.59
C TRP A 91 -2.18 5.00 16.02
N ALA A 92 -2.57 4.05 15.20
CA ALA A 92 -1.68 3.16 14.49
C ALA A 92 -1.64 3.53 12.99
N ILE A 93 -0.46 3.88 12.48
CA ILE A 93 -0.24 4.17 11.07
C ILE A 93 0.24 2.89 10.39
N TYR A 94 -0.56 2.34 9.50
CA TYR A 94 -0.18 1.24 8.63
C TYR A 94 0.39 1.76 7.32
N ILE A 95 1.51 1.22 6.88
CA ILE A 95 2.07 1.49 5.57
C ILE A 95 2.55 0.19 4.92
N GLN A 96 2.23 -0.03 3.65
CA GLN A 96 2.75 -1.17 2.90
C GLN A 96 4.16 -0.87 2.38
N GLY A 97 4.97 -1.90 2.16
CA GLY A 97 6.36 -1.73 1.71
C GLY A 97 6.53 -1.06 0.35
N ASP A 98 5.45 -0.82 -0.38
CA ASP A 98 5.41 -0.12 -1.66
C ASP A 98 4.57 1.17 -1.64
N GLU A 99 4.26 1.66 -0.44
CA GLU A 99 3.55 2.92 -0.21
C GLU A 99 4.43 3.94 0.50
N VAL A 100 4.26 5.21 0.18
CA VAL A 100 5.04 6.31 0.75
C VAL A 100 4.12 7.49 1.04
N PHE A 101 4.27 8.14 2.20
CA PHE A 101 3.61 9.42 2.48
C PHE A 101 4.46 10.58 1.99
N HIS A 102 3.79 11.59 1.44
CA HIS A 102 4.46 12.84 1.08
C HIS A 102 4.65 13.72 2.32
N GLN A 103 5.82 14.31 2.47
CA GLN A 103 6.15 15.16 3.63
C GLN A 103 5.24 16.39 3.74
N ALA A 104 4.69 16.88 2.63
CA ALA A 104 3.72 17.98 2.63
C ALA A 104 2.41 17.63 3.37
N ASP A 105 2.06 16.34 3.45
CA ASP A 105 0.82 15.89 4.07
C ASP A 105 0.95 15.67 5.59
N TYR A 106 2.16 15.69 6.15
CA TYR A 106 2.37 15.45 7.59
C TYR A 106 1.55 16.37 8.51
N PRO A 107 1.44 17.69 8.24
CA PRO A 107 0.59 18.56 9.06
C PRO A 107 -0.89 18.15 9.03
N ALA A 108 -1.42 17.81 7.86
CA ALA A 108 -2.81 17.39 7.71
C ALA A 108 -3.08 16.05 8.44
N ILE A 109 -2.16 15.08 8.35
CA ILE A 109 -2.24 13.79 9.04
C ILE A 109 -2.23 14.01 10.56
N LYS A 110 -1.27 14.76 11.09
CA LYS A 110 -1.17 15.05 12.53
C LYS A 110 -2.41 15.78 13.04
N LYS A 111 -2.83 16.84 12.37
CA LYS A 111 -4.04 17.59 12.71
C LYS A 111 -5.28 16.70 12.77
N ALA A 112 -5.47 15.85 11.78
CA ALA A 112 -6.63 14.94 11.75
C ALA A 112 -6.61 13.93 12.91
N MET A 113 -5.45 13.41 13.30
CA MET A 113 -5.31 12.55 14.47
C MET A 113 -5.61 13.30 15.77
N GLU A 114 -5.12 14.53 15.93
CA GLU A 114 -5.35 15.36 17.11
C GLU A 114 -6.83 15.76 17.26
N GLU A 115 -7.46 16.28 16.21
CA GLU A 115 -8.87 16.69 16.21
C GLU A 115 -9.82 15.54 16.52
N ASN A 116 -9.45 14.32 16.16
CA ASN A 116 -10.28 13.14 16.40
C ASN A 116 -9.81 12.30 17.60
N LEU A 117 -8.81 12.74 18.38
CA LEU A 117 -8.25 11.96 19.48
C LEU A 117 -9.35 11.50 20.46
N ASN A 118 -10.22 12.40 20.88
CA ASN A 118 -11.30 12.13 21.83
C ASN A 118 -12.61 11.65 21.18
N ASN A 119 -12.68 11.63 19.86
CA ASN A 119 -13.88 11.18 19.15
C ASN A 119 -13.83 9.68 18.85
N GLN A 120 -14.28 8.86 19.79
CA GLN A 120 -14.29 7.39 19.67
C GLN A 120 -15.18 6.84 18.54
N ARG A 121 -15.99 7.70 17.90
CA ARG A 121 -16.77 7.31 16.72
C ARG A 121 -15.89 7.22 15.46
N VAL A 122 -14.73 7.89 15.45
CA VAL A 122 -13.75 7.84 14.37
C VAL A 122 -12.80 6.68 14.64
N GLU A 123 -12.92 5.62 13.85
CA GLU A 123 -12.14 4.39 13.99
C GLU A 123 -10.89 4.39 13.09
N GLY A 124 -10.83 5.28 12.09
CA GLY A 124 -9.68 5.44 11.21
C GLY A 124 -9.77 6.69 10.34
N LEU A 125 -8.67 6.97 9.64
CA LEU A 125 -8.56 8.07 8.69
C LEU A 125 -8.38 7.51 7.28
N LEU A 126 -9.10 8.11 6.33
CA LEU A 126 -9.17 7.72 4.93
C LEU A 126 -8.36 8.69 4.08
N PHE A 127 -7.38 8.15 3.38
CA PHE A 127 -6.48 8.86 2.48
C PHE A 127 -6.93 8.72 1.03
N ASP A 128 -6.61 9.68 0.20
CA ASP A 128 -6.56 9.45 -1.24
C ASP A 128 -5.35 8.55 -1.58
N HIS A 129 -5.41 7.86 -2.72
CA HIS A 129 -4.41 6.85 -3.07
C HIS A 129 -4.03 6.98 -4.55
N LEU A 130 -2.77 7.27 -4.82
CA LEU A 130 -2.21 7.38 -6.17
C LEU A 130 -1.44 6.11 -6.52
N ASN A 131 -1.81 5.48 -7.62
CA ASN A 131 -1.17 4.26 -8.09
C ASN A 131 -0.23 4.60 -9.25
N PHE A 132 1.08 4.63 -9.03
CA PHE A 132 2.06 4.79 -10.08
C PHE A 132 2.23 3.48 -10.86
N TYR A 133 2.49 3.58 -12.17
CA TYR A 133 2.56 2.41 -13.04
C TYR A 133 3.65 2.56 -14.11
N GLY A 134 4.51 1.56 -14.23
CA GLY A 134 5.56 1.45 -15.26
C GLY A 134 6.75 2.37 -15.01
N SER A 135 6.50 3.64 -14.70
CA SER A 135 7.50 4.61 -14.28
C SER A 135 6.95 5.55 -13.21
N PHE A 136 7.78 6.46 -12.72
CA PHE A 136 7.36 7.50 -11.78
C PHE A 136 6.52 8.62 -12.45
N ASP A 137 6.48 8.69 -13.77
CA ASP A 137 5.80 9.77 -14.51
C ASP A 137 4.31 9.50 -14.76
N TYR A 138 3.84 8.27 -14.51
CA TYR A 138 2.46 7.88 -14.85
C TYR A 138 1.70 7.37 -13.64
N ILE A 139 0.42 7.77 -13.56
CA ILE A 139 -0.55 7.24 -12.59
C ILE A 139 -1.67 6.49 -13.32
N ALA A 140 -2.05 5.36 -12.75
CA ALA A 140 -3.16 4.57 -13.24
C ALA A 140 -4.47 5.22 -12.83
N ASP A 141 -5.23 5.70 -13.81
CA ASP A 141 -6.38 6.58 -13.63
C ASP A 141 -7.73 5.95 -14.02
N SER A 142 -7.76 4.63 -14.21
CA SER A 142 -9.00 3.92 -14.44
C SER A 142 -9.64 3.44 -13.14
N ARG A 143 -10.96 3.25 -13.16
CA ARG A 143 -11.72 2.78 -11.99
C ARG A 143 -11.40 1.35 -11.52
N LYS A 144 -10.50 0.62 -12.16
CA LYS A 144 -9.96 -0.66 -11.67
C LYS A 144 -9.10 -0.47 -10.42
N TRP A 145 -8.49 0.70 -10.31
CA TRP A 145 -7.56 1.02 -9.24
C TRP A 145 -8.28 1.53 -8.00
N THR A 146 -7.66 1.31 -6.86
CA THR A 146 -8.15 1.86 -5.60
C THR A 146 -7.69 3.31 -5.48
N TYR A 147 -8.63 4.22 -5.18
CA TYR A 147 -8.34 5.65 -5.04
C TYR A 147 -8.40 6.14 -3.59
N LYS A 148 -8.78 5.28 -2.66
CA LYS A 148 -8.89 5.63 -1.25
C LYS A 148 -8.52 4.44 -0.38
N GLN A 149 -7.68 4.69 0.63
CA GLN A 149 -7.23 3.66 1.57
C GLN A 149 -7.26 4.16 3.01
N ILE A 150 -7.59 3.26 3.95
CA ILE A 150 -7.41 3.52 5.36
C ILE A 150 -5.95 3.22 5.70
N ARG A 151 -5.21 4.24 6.19
CA ARG A 151 -3.80 4.05 6.60
C ARG A 151 -3.52 4.50 8.02
N VAL A 152 -4.50 5.13 8.69
CA VAL A 152 -4.44 5.38 10.13
C VAL A 152 -5.68 4.75 10.77
N ILE A 153 -5.49 4.00 11.83
CA ILE A 153 -6.55 3.32 12.59
C ILE A 153 -6.37 3.55 14.09
N ARG A 154 -7.44 3.38 14.86
CA ARG A 154 -7.34 3.25 16.32
C ARG A 154 -6.56 1.98 16.67
N ASN A 155 -5.70 2.06 17.67
CA ASN A 155 -5.08 0.86 18.23
C ASN A 155 -6.11 0.13 19.12
N HIS A 156 -7.00 -0.63 18.49
CA HIS A 156 -8.05 -1.38 19.16
C HIS A 156 -7.96 -2.86 18.75
N PRO A 157 -8.09 -3.82 19.69
CA PRO A 157 -7.93 -5.25 19.39
C PRO A 157 -8.95 -5.78 18.37
N ASP A 158 -10.16 -5.20 18.35
CA ASP A 158 -11.22 -5.61 17.41
C ASP A 158 -10.98 -5.14 15.96
N ILE A 159 -10.00 -4.26 15.73
CA ILE A 159 -9.65 -3.81 14.39
C ILE A 159 -8.55 -4.72 13.87
N THR A 160 -8.86 -5.48 12.83
CA THR A 160 -7.96 -6.45 12.21
C THR A 160 -7.80 -6.18 10.73
N SER A 161 -6.70 -6.68 10.18
CA SER A 161 -6.42 -6.62 8.75
C SER A 161 -7.44 -7.43 7.95
N PHE A 162 -7.68 -7.02 6.71
CA PHE A 162 -8.69 -7.61 5.85
C PHE A 162 -8.10 -8.06 4.51
N ARG A 163 -8.42 -9.31 4.11
CA ARG A 163 -7.94 -9.98 2.88
C ARG A 163 -6.40 -10.03 2.82
N ASP A 164 -5.83 -9.45 1.76
CA ASP A 164 -4.40 -9.32 1.47
C ASP A 164 -3.77 -8.08 2.11
N ALA A 165 -4.21 -7.76 3.31
CA ALA A 165 -3.81 -6.54 4.03
C ALA A 165 -4.17 -5.23 3.29
N MET A 166 -5.14 -5.28 2.37
CA MET A 166 -5.55 -4.08 1.63
C MET A 166 -6.17 -3.01 2.54
N SER A 167 -6.78 -3.40 3.66
CA SER A 167 -7.49 -2.49 4.56
C SER A 167 -7.77 -3.15 5.91
N PHE A 168 -8.61 -2.51 6.74
CA PHE A 168 -9.00 -2.98 8.08
C PHE A 168 -10.51 -3.06 8.24
N MET A 169 -10.94 -3.95 9.15
CA MET A 169 -12.31 -4.08 9.59
C MET A 169 -12.38 -4.20 11.13
N LYS A 170 -13.50 -3.84 11.74
CA LYS A 170 -13.75 -4.03 13.16
C LYS A 170 -14.80 -5.12 13.35
N ASN A 171 -14.41 -6.28 13.90
CA ASN A 171 -15.29 -7.44 14.05
C ASN A 171 -16.06 -7.77 12.75
N GLY A 172 -15.35 -7.77 11.61
CA GLY A 172 -15.90 -8.02 10.27
C GLY A 172 -16.80 -6.90 9.71
N LYS A 173 -16.91 -5.75 10.39
CA LYS A 173 -17.69 -4.60 9.94
C LYS A 173 -16.80 -3.49 9.42
N ARG A 174 -17.34 -2.68 8.49
CA ARG A 174 -16.67 -1.50 7.92
C ARG A 174 -16.31 -0.49 9.00
N LEU A 175 -15.09 0.03 8.98
CA LEU A 175 -14.67 1.10 9.89
C LEU A 175 -15.41 2.41 9.59
N LYS A 176 -15.74 3.14 10.65
CA LYS A 176 -16.21 4.53 10.57
C LYS A 176 -14.99 5.44 10.47
N VAL A 177 -14.86 6.15 9.37
CA VAL A 177 -13.64 6.91 9.06
C VAL A 177 -13.93 8.37 8.75
N LYS A 178 -12.94 9.23 9.00
CA LYS A 178 -12.86 10.60 8.47
C LYS A 178 -11.97 10.59 7.24
N ARG A 179 -12.43 11.21 6.13
CA ARG A 179 -11.55 11.53 5.01
C ARG A 179 -10.69 12.72 5.40
N ILE A 180 -9.40 12.65 5.05
CA ILE A 180 -8.42 13.70 5.30
C ILE A 180 -7.82 14.17 3.97
N ASP A 181 -7.24 15.35 3.97
CA ASP A 181 -6.53 15.90 2.83
C ASP A 181 -5.06 15.42 2.88
N ALA A 182 -4.88 14.16 2.58
CA ALA A 182 -3.58 13.52 2.49
C ALA A 182 -3.63 12.34 1.52
N THR A 183 -2.50 12.04 0.88
CA THR A 183 -2.40 11.06 -0.19
C THR A 183 -1.35 10.01 0.11
N VAL A 184 -1.68 8.76 -0.16
CA VAL A 184 -0.74 7.63 -0.20
C VAL A 184 -0.21 7.50 -1.62
N TYR A 185 1.10 7.52 -1.79
CA TYR A 185 1.81 7.32 -3.05
C TYR A 185 2.20 5.84 -3.16
N HIS A 186 1.53 5.09 -4.01
CA HIS A 186 1.75 3.66 -4.15
C HIS A 186 2.59 3.36 -5.40
N TYR A 187 3.78 2.80 -5.19
CA TYR A 187 4.77 2.46 -6.22
C TYR A 187 4.84 0.96 -6.51
N GLY A 188 3.84 0.22 -6.11
CA GLY A 188 3.80 -1.24 -6.27
C GLY A 188 3.94 -1.74 -7.70
N TRP A 189 3.74 -0.86 -8.68
CA TRP A 189 3.84 -1.16 -10.12
C TRP A 189 4.95 -0.36 -10.82
N VAL A 190 5.90 0.19 -10.05
CA VAL A 190 7.07 0.93 -10.59
C VAL A 190 8.33 0.21 -10.18
N ARG A 191 8.85 -0.62 -11.06
CA ARG A 191 10.11 -1.35 -10.90
C ARG A 191 10.61 -1.88 -12.24
N LYS A 192 11.83 -2.40 -12.27
CA LYS A 192 12.35 -3.08 -13.46
C LYS A 192 11.42 -4.20 -13.90
N PRO A 193 11.24 -4.41 -15.23
CA PRO A 193 10.35 -5.47 -15.73
C PRO A 193 10.67 -6.86 -15.16
N GLU A 194 11.94 -7.20 -15.00
CA GLU A 194 12.37 -8.50 -14.46
C GLU A 194 12.00 -8.65 -12.97
N ALA A 195 12.17 -7.58 -12.18
CA ALA A 195 11.77 -7.58 -10.77
C ALA A 195 10.23 -7.62 -10.61
N MET A 196 9.50 -6.96 -11.53
CA MET A 196 8.05 -7.04 -11.56
C MET A 196 7.56 -8.46 -11.87
N GLN A 197 8.17 -9.14 -12.83
CA GLN A 197 7.81 -10.52 -13.17
C GLN A 197 7.99 -11.45 -11.96
N LYS A 198 9.13 -11.35 -11.27
CA LYS A 198 9.39 -12.13 -10.04
C LYS A 198 8.38 -11.80 -8.92
N LYS A 199 8.06 -10.51 -8.73
CA LYS A 199 7.03 -10.08 -7.78
C LYS A 199 5.68 -10.70 -8.13
N MET A 200 5.26 -10.62 -9.40
CA MET A 200 3.97 -11.14 -9.83
C MET A 200 3.88 -12.66 -9.67
N GLU A 201 4.95 -13.39 -9.94
CA GLU A 201 5.00 -14.83 -9.67
C GLU A 201 4.82 -15.13 -8.18
N SER A 202 5.63 -14.50 -7.32
CA SER A 202 5.53 -14.69 -5.87
C SER A 202 4.15 -14.29 -5.33
N PHE A 203 3.62 -13.15 -5.80
CA PHE A 203 2.31 -12.67 -5.38
C PHE A 203 1.18 -13.62 -5.77
N ASN A 204 1.17 -14.12 -7.02
CA ASN A 204 0.13 -15.06 -7.46
C ASN A 204 0.18 -16.38 -6.69
N LYS A 205 1.36 -16.85 -6.26
CA LYS A 205 1.49 -18.02 -5.39
C LYS A 205 0.82 -17.86 -4.03
N MET A 206 0.66 -16.63 -3.52
CA MET A 206 -0.08 -16.36 -2.27
C MET A 206 -1.61 -16.39 -2.47
N TRP A 207 -2.09 -16.40 -3.72
CA TRP A 207 -3.51 -16.36 -4.07
C TRP A 207 -4.02 -17.66 -4.66
N HIS A 208 -3.13 -18.44 -5.27
CA HIS A 208 -3.48 -19.58 -6.10
C HIS A 208 -2.58 -20.78 -5.82
N ASP A 209 -3.11 -21.97 -6.07
CA ASP A 209 -2.36 -23.23 -6.01
C ASP A 209 -1.44 -23.43 -7.24
N ASP A 210 -0.67 -24.52 -7.22
CA ASP A 210 0.29 -24.80 -8.30
C ASP A 210 -0.42 -25.15 -9.61
N GLU A 211 -1.57 -25.82 -9.57
CA GLU A 211 -2.35 -26.17 -10.77
C GLU A 211 -2.83 -24.90 -11.49
N TRP A 212 -3.37 -23.93 -10.73
CA TRP A 212 -3.76 -22.64 -11.30
C TRP A 212 -2.57 -21.88 -11.87
N MET A 213 -1.42 -21.89 -11.16
CA MET A 213 -0.19 -21.23 -11.62
C MET A 213 0.29 -21.80 -12.96
N GLU A 214 0.32 -23.12 -13.11
CA GLU A 214 0.72 -23.78 -14.36
C GLU A 214 -0.20 -23.43 -15.53
N GLN A 215 -1.50 -23.33 -15.27
CA GLN A 215 -2.51 -23.08 -16.32
C GLN A 215 -2.63 -21.59 -16.70
N ASN A 216 -2.41 -20.68 -15.75
CA ASN A 216 -2.81 -19.27 -15.91
C ASN A 216 -1.66 -18.26 -15.80
N PHE A 217 -0.55 -18.63 -15.16
CA PHE A 217 0.56 -17.73 -14.99
C PHE A 217 1.64 -17.97 -16.06
N LYS A 218 1.86 -16.95 -16.90
CA LYS A 218 2.90 -17.03 -17.92
C LYS A 218 4.27 -16.71 -17.30
N ILE A 219 5.14 -17.70 -17.26
CA ILE A 219 6.55 -17.48 -16.92
C ILE A 219 7.19 -16.73 -18.09
N ALA A 220 7.78 -15.58 -17.80
CA ALA A 220 8.50 -14.75 -18.74
C ALA A 220 9.73 -14.15 -18.05
N ASP A 221 10.73 -13.71 -18.82
CA ASP A 221 11.91 -13.06 -18.28
C ASP A 221 11.57 -11.66 -17.75
N GLU A 222 10.62 -10.98 -18.41
CA GLU A 222 10.21 -9.62 -18.12
C GLU A 222 8.67 -9.47 -18.07
N PHE A 223 8.20 -8.58 -17.21
CA PHE A 223 6.80 -8.21 -17.12
C PHE A 223 6.41 -7.25 -18.25
N ASP A 224 5.31 -7.55 -18.93
CA ASP A 224 4.75 -6.68 -19.96
C ASP A 224 3.86 -5.59 -19.36
N TYR A 225 4.36 -4.38 -19.27
CA TYR A 225 3.63 -3.20 -18.82
C TYR A 225 2.63 -2.63 -19.83
N SER A 226 2.61 -3.10 -21.08
CA SER A 226 1.72 -2.57 -22.12
C SER A 226 0.24 -2.88 -21.88
N ASN A 227 -0.05 -3.90 -21.06
CA ASN A 227 -1.42 -4.37 -20.79
C ASN A 227 -2.12 -3.51 -19.72
N ILE A 228 -2.25 -2.22 -19.98
CA ILE A 228 -2.91 -1.25 -19.10
C ILE A 228 -4.03 -0.52 -19.86
N ASP A 229 -5.10 -0.18 -19.15
CA ASP A 229 -6.30 0.43 -19.76
C ASP A 229 -6.25 1.96 -19.84
N SER A 230 -5.65 2.63 -18.86
CA SER A 230 -5.57 4.09 -18.86
C SER A 230 -4.52 4.56 -17.88
N LEU A 231 -3.68 5.47 -18.33
CA LEU A 231 -2.72 6.20 -17.52
C LEU A 231 -2.84 7.70 -17.82
N SER A 232 -2.53 8.52 -16.83
CA SER A 232 -2.31 9.96 -16.98
C SER A 232 -0.91 10.33 -16.51
N HIS A 233 -0.35 11.41 -17.04
CA HIS A 233 0.90 11.96 -16.53
C HIS A 233 0.70 12.47 -15.11
N PHE A 234 1.71 12.25 -14.28
CA PHE A 234 1.78 12.79 -12.94
C PHE A 234 2.38 14.20 -12.99
N GLU A 235 1.63 15.19 -12.52
CA GLU A 235 2.04 16.61 -12.54
C GLU A 235 2.43 17.13 -11.14
N GLY A 236 2.47 16.25 -10.14
CA GLY A 236 2.82 16.61 -8.76
C GLY A 236 4.32 16.45 -8.45
N THR A 237 4.63 16.49 -7.16
CA THR A 237 5.97 16.19 -6.65
C THR A 237 5.98 14.83 -5.95
N HIS A 238 7.04 14.08 -6.11
CA HIS A 238 7.24 12.85 -5.36
C HIS A 238 7.70 13.15 -3.93
N PRO A 239 7.40 12.25 -2.97
CA PRO A 239 7.98 12.32 -1.64
C PRO A 239 9.51 12.41 -1.70
N ALA A 240 10.11 13.32 -0.93
CA ALA A 240 11.56 13.55 -0.95
C ALA A 240 12.38 12.28 -0.68
N VAL A 241 11.85 11.37 0.13
CA VAL A 241 12.50 10.07 0.41
C VAL A 241 12.62 9.18 -0.82
N MET A 242 11.85 9.43 -1.88
CA MET A 242 11.89 8.67 -3.15
C MET A 242 12.93 9.18 -4.14
N GLN A 243 13.53 10.38 -3.93
CA GLN A 243 14.37 11.02 -4.93
C GLN A 243 15.53 10.15 -5.38
N GLU A 244 16.26 9.55 -4.45
CA GLU A 244 17.39 8.67 -4.78
C GLU A 244 16.97 7.46 -5.62
N ARG A 245 15.78 6.89 -5.35
CA ARG A 245 15.23 5.77 -6.13
C ARG A 245 14.80 6.21 -7.53
N ILE A 246 14.22 7.41 -7.66
CA ILE A 246 13.85 8.01 -8.95
C ILE A 246 15.08 8.24 -9.80
N ASP A 247 16.13 8.83 -9.22
CA ASP A 247 17.39 9.14 -9.92
C ASP A 247 18.13 7.87 -10.39
N ARG A 248 17.93 6.73 -9.69
CA ARG A 248 18.50 5.42 -10.05
C ARG A 248 17.68 4.63 -11.07
N MET A 249 16.52 5.14 -11.49
CA MET A 249 15.69 4.46 -12.49
C MET A 249 16.48 4.26 -13.79
N ASN A 250 16.63 3.02 -14.22
CA ASN A 250 17.45 2.64 -15.38
C ASN A 250 16.70 1.79 -16.42
N TRP A 251 15.37 1.82 -16.39
CA TRP A 251 14.52 1.26 -17.44
C TRP A 251 13.67 2.37 -18.08
N LYS A 252 13.17 2.10 -19.28
CA LYS A 252 12.32 3.04 -20.01
C LYS A 252 10.89 2.52 -20.05
N PHE A 253 9.96 3.38 -19.73
CA PHE A 253 8.54 3.14 -19.92
C PHE A 253 7.90 4.36 -20.56
N SER A 254 7.07 4.14 -21.57
CA SER A 254 6.25 5.18 -22.18
C SER A 254 4.88 4.64 -22.48
N PHE A 255 3.86 5.41 -22.21
CA PHE A 255 2.47 5.06 -22.48
C PHE A 255 1.92 5.88 -23.62
N ASP A 256 1.37 5.20 -24.61
CA ASP A 256 0.63 5.82 -25.71
C ASP A 256 -0.87 5.68 -25.44
N PRO A 257 -1.58 6.76 -25.08
CA PRO A 257 -3.01 6.70 -24.76
C PRO A 257 -3.86 6.18 -25.91
N THR A 258 -3.36 6.26 -27.15
CA THR A 258 -4.10 5.77 -28.34
C THR A 258 -4.08 4.27 -28.47
N LYS A 259 -3.11 3.61 -27.84
CA LYS A 259 -2.91 2.15 -27.84
C LYS A 259 -3.44 1.44 -26.61
N GLY A 260 -3.91 2.20 -25.61
CA GLY A 260 -4.47 1.65 -24.37
C GLY A 260 -5.68 0.73 -24.61
N ILE A 261 -5.93 -0.15 -23.64
CA ILE A 261 -7.08 -1.06 -23.70
C ILE A 261 -8.38 -0.26 -23.77
N ARG A 262 -9.16 -0.46 -24.85
CA ARG A 262 -10.45 0.21 -25.02
C ARG A 262 -11.45 -0.25 -23.97
N LEU A 263 -11.83 0.65 -23.09
CA LEU A 263 -12.90 0.41 -22.12
C LEU A 263 -14.25 0.29 -22.85
N SER A 264 -15.10 -0.66 -22.39
CA SER A 264 -16.48 -0.74 -22.88
C SER A 264 -17.24 0.57 -22.61
N PRO A 265 -18.29 0.91 -23.39
CA PRO A 265 -19.06 2.15 -23.18
C PRO A 265 -19.58 2.30 -21.75
N ARG A 266 -20.06 1.21 -21.13
CA ARG A 266 -20.48 1.19 -19.72
C ARG A 266 -19.34 1.56 -18.77
N ARG A 267 -18.15 0.98 -18.96
CA ARG A 267 -16.98 1.28 -18.12
C ARG A 267 -16.52 2.72 -18.30
N ARG A 268 -16.53 3.26 -19.53
CA ARG A 268 -16.22 4.66 -19.83
C ARG A 268 -17.17 5.61 -19.11
N PHE A 269 -18.48 5.35 -19.18
CA PHE A 269 -19.50 6.14 -18.48
C PHE A 269 -19.31 6.12 -16.96
N LEU A 270 -19.10 4.94 -16.36
CA LEU A 270 -18.87 4.80 -14.93
C LEU A 270 -17.55 5.49 -14.48
N ASN A 271 -16.51 5.42 -15.30
CA ASN A 271 -15.24 6.11 -15.04
C ASN A 271 -15.43 7.64 -15.08
N TRP A 272 -16.20 8.13 -16.04
CA TRP A 272 -16.55 9.54 -16.12
C TRP A 272 -17.38 10.02 -14.92
N LEU A 273 -18.38 9.26 -14.47
CA LEU A 273 -19.16 9.58 -13.28
C LEU A 273 -18.28 9.67 -12.04
N GLU A 274 -17.35 8.73 -11.88
CA GLU A 274 -16.43 8.71 -10.75
C GLU A 274 -15.46 9.90 -10.76
N LYS A 275 -14.84 10.18 -11.92
CA LYS A 275 -13.92 11.31 -12.07
C LYS A 275 -14.63 12.68 -11.87
N LYS A 276 -15.84 12.84 -12.40
CA LYS A 276 -16.54 14.13 -12.39
C LYS A 276 -17.30 14.40 -11.11
N TYR A 277 -17.91 13.38 -10.51
CA TYR A 277 -18.84 13.53 -9.39
C TYR A 277 -18.42 12.74 -8.14
N GLY A 278 -17.33 11.97 -8.18
CA GLY A 278 -16.91 11.11 -7.07
C GLY A 278 -17.87 9.95 -6.78
N ILE A 279 -18.77 9.63 -7.73
CA ILE A 279 -19.79 8.58 -7.56
C ILE A 279 -19.19 7.23 -7.90
N GLU A 280 -18.87 6.43 -6.89
CA GLU A 280 -18.29 5.08 -7.02
C GLU A 280 -19.39 4.00 -7.01
N ILE A 281 -19.94 3.66 -8.19
CA ILE A 281 -20.96 2.62 -8.31
C ILE A 281 -20.29 1.24 -8.41
N GLY A 282 -20.71 0.30 -7.54
CA GLY A 282 -20.27 -1.11 -7.61
C GLY A 282 -18.85 -1.36 -7.10
N LYS A 283 -18.19 -0.39 -6.45
CA LYS A 283 -16.92 -0.61 -5.76
C LYS A 283 -17.13 -1.16 -4.35
N PHE A 284 -16.35 -2.17 -4.00
CA PHE A 284 -16.32 -2.68 -2.64
C PHE A 284 -15.58 -1.67 -1.73
N ARG A 285 -16.15 -1.39 -0.55
CA ARG A 285 -15.56 -0.49 0.42
C ARG A 285 -15.45 -1.17 1.78
N THR A 286 -14.31 -1.00 2.45
CA THR A 286 -14.08 -1.47 3.83
C THR A 286 -14.42 -0.41 4.86
N TYR A 287 -14.92 0.76 4.45
CA TYR A 287 -15.16 1.93 5.28
C TYR A 287 -16.54 2.55 5.09
N LYS A 288 -16.95 3.30 6.10
CA LYS A 288 -18.09 4.23 6.09
C LYS A 288 -17.57 5.61 6.50
N ILE A 289 -17.65 6.57 5.60
CA ILE A 289 -17.30 7.96 5.91
C ILE A 289 -18.35 8.52 6.86
N ILE A 290 -17.92 9.18 7.92
CA ILE A 290 -18.75 9.89 8.90
C ILE A 290 -18.34 11.37 8.92
N ASN A 291 -19.34 12.22 9.21
CA ASN A 291 -19.16 13.67 9.33
C ASN A 291 -18.55 14.06 10.66
#